data_7b01f77af025f09d962e114c7c820735
#
_entry.id   7b01f77af025f09d962e114c7c820735
#
_cell.length_a   1.000
_cell.length_b   1.000
_cell.length_c   1.000
_cell.angle_alpha   90.00
_cell.angle_beta   90.00
_cell.angle_gamma   90.00
#
_symmetry.space_group_name_H-M   'P 1'
#
loop_
_entity.id
_entity.type
_entity.pdbx_description
1 polymer ?
#
loop_
_entity_poly.entity_id
_entity_poly.type
_entity_poly.pdbx_seq_one_letter_code
_entity_poly.pdbx_strand_id
1 'polypeptide(L)'
;MVKKVYYQQNNGHLPATPPHYLGTLASACWRKIVPFLESTGRVERIDVGLVEQYCANYEIYRNAYQDIQDNGIQAKIFTSLQDSTGKIVGKDFVGFRKNPAVATMKDALNQLNSVGIQLGLSPKSRQELMQIASRKKKDDTMSAMKKFFS
;
A
#
# COMPACT_ATOMS: atom_id res chain seq x y z
N MET A 1 23.73 23.80 -16.56
CA MET A 1 22.39 23.15 -16.52
C MET A 1 21.74 23.37 -15.15
N VAL A 2 20.57 23.92 -15.12
CA VAL A 2 19.81 24.06 -13.88
C VAL A 2 19.33 22.67 -13.46
N LYS A 3 19.74 22.21 -12.28
CA LYS A 3 19.31 20.91 -11.74
C LYS A 3 17.83 20.98 -11.41
N LYS A 4 16.99 20.24 -12.10
CA LYS A 4 15.54 20.19 -11.82
C LYS A 4 15.29 19.69 -10.40
N VAL A 5 14.43 20.35 -9.64
CA VAL A 5 13.98 19.89 -8.33
C VAL A 5 13.22 18.57 -8.46
N TYR A 6 13.15 17.82 -7.36
CA TYR A 6 12.63 16.44 -7.38
C TYR A 6 11.28 16.26 -8.09
N TYR A 7 10.29 17.09 -7.75
CA TYR A 7 8.93 16.97 -8.32
C TYR A 7 8.84 17.33 -9.82
N GLN A 8 9.84 18.03 -10.37
CA GLN A 8 9.93 18.38 -11.79
C GLN A 8 10.72 17.36 -12.63
N GLN A 9 11.39 16.42 -11.95
CA GLN A 9 12.09 15.36 -12.65
C GLN A 9 11.09 14.43 -13.34
N ASN A 10 11.49 13.77 -14.42
CA ASN A 10 10.59 12.92 -15.22
C ASN A 10 9.29 13.65 -15.64
N ASN A 11 9.39 14.97 -15.89
CA ASN A 11 8.24 15.82 -16.22
C ASN A 11 7.06 15.76 -15.22
N GLY A 12 7.37 15.53 -13.94
CA GLY A 12 6.37 15.40 -12.87
C GLY A 12 5.66 14.05 -12.81
N HIS A 13 6.04 13.10 -13.67
CA HIS A 13 5.45 11.77 -13.68
C HIS A 13 6.09 10.81 -12.68
N LEU A 14 5.32 9.82 -12.25
CA LEU A 14 5.82 8.71 -11.45
C LEU A 14 6.88 7.91 -12.24
N PRO A 15 7.94 7.42 -11.58
CA PRO A 15 8.87 6.53 -12.23
C PRO A 15 8.19 5.19 -12.55
N ALA A 16 8.34 4.71 -13.78
CA ALA A 16 7.82 3.41 -14.20
C ALA A 16 8.51 2.25 -13.47
N THR A 17 9.80 2.42 -13.19
CA THR A 17 10.61 1.44 -12.47
C THR A 17 10.42 1.60 -10.96
N PRO A 18 10.12 0.51 -10.23
CA PRO A 18 10.03 0.57 -8.78
C PRO A 18 11.37 0.92 -8.14
N PRO A 19 11.35 1.58 -6.96
CA PRO A 19 12.57 1.79 -6.18
C PRO A 19 13.28 0.46 -5.89
N HIS A 20 14.60 0.48 -5.95
CA HIS A 20 15.42 -0.74 -5.82
C HIS A 20 15.33 -1.42 -4.44
N TYR A 21 14.94 -0.69 -3.40
CA TYR A 21 14.79 -1.21 -2.05
C TYR A 21 13.44 -1.90 -1.80
N LEU A 22 12.50 -1.83 -2.73
CA LEU A 22 11.23 -2.56 -2.62
C LEU A 22 11.45 -4.05 -2.91
N GLY A 23 10.82 -4.89 -2.11
CA GLY A 23 10.84 -6.33 -2.31
C GLY A 23 10.11 -6.78 -3.58
N THR A 24 10.12 -8.06 -3.84
CA THR A 24 9.58 -8.65 -5.09
C THR A 24 8.09 -8.37 -5.28
N LEU A 25 7.29 -8.60 -4.24
CA LEU A 25 5.84 -8.39 -4.30
C LEU A 25 5.48 -6.90 -4.36
N ALA A 26 6.18 -6.08 -3.62
CA ALA A 26 6.01 -4.63 -3.67
C ALA A 26 6.37 -4.07 -5.05
N SER A 27 7.46 -4.54 -5.65
CA SER A 27 7.85 -4.16 -7.01
C SER A 27 6.85 -4.61 -8.06
N ALA A 28 6.28 -5.80 -7.93
CA ALA A 28 5.21 -6.28 -8.81
C ALA A 28 3.94 -5.42 -8.68
N CYS A 29 3.58 -5.07 -7.45
CA CYS A 29 2.47 -4.14 -7.17
C CYS A 29 2.70 -2.77 -7.83
N TRP A 30 3.90 -2.22 -7.71
CA TRP A 30 4.30 -0.97 -8.35
C TRP A 30 4.05 -0.97 -9.85
N ARG A 31 4.57 -1.98 -10.54
CA ARG A 31 4.41 -2.13 -12.00
C ARG A 31 2.96 -2.28 -12.43
N LYS A 32 2.11 -2.77 -11.54
CA LYS A 32 0.67 -2.94 -11.79
C LYS A 32 -0.12 -1.66 -11.61
N ILE A 33 0.16 -0.88 -10.56
CA ILE A 33 -0.66 0.28 -10.20
C ILE A 33 -0.18 1.58 -10.83
N VAL A 34 1.12 1.78 -11.03
CA VAL A 34 1.66 3.03 -11.57
C VAL A 34 1.11 3.37 -12.95
N PRO A 35 1.01 2.45 -13.92
CA PRO A 35 0.39 2.76 -15.21
C PRO A 35 -1.05 3.25 -15.08
N PHE A 36 -1.82 2.68 -14.16
CA PHE A 36 -3.19 3.13 -13.87
C PHE A 36 -3.19 4.53 -13.24
N LEU A 37 -2.35 4.78 -12.25
CA LEU A 37 -2.25 6.09 -11.59
C LEU A 37 -1.84 7.18 -12.59
N GLU A 38 -0.89 6.90 -13.46
CA GLU A 38 -0.50 7.81 -14.54
C GLU A 38 -1.66 8.08 -15.51
N SER A 39 -2.46 7.07 -15.83
CA SER A 39 -3.61 7.25 -16.72
C SER A 39 -4.69 8.19 -16.14
N THR A 40 -4.77 8.31 -14.82
CA THR A 40 -5.73 9.22 -14.17
C THR A 40 -5.29 10.70 -14.24
N GLY A 41 -4.00 10.97 -14.41
CA GLY A 41 -3.42 12.30 -14.43
C GLY A 41 -3.51 13.09 -13.11
N ARG A 42 -3.78 12.40 -11.98
CA ARG A 42 -4.01 13.01 -10.66
C ARG A 42 -2.90 12.76 -9.66
N VAL A 43 -2.13 11.70 -9.86
CA VAL A 43 -0.99 11.32 -9.02
C VAL A 43 0.28 11.79 -9.71
N GLU A 44 1.06 12.59 -9.01
CA GLU A 44 2.26 13.20 -9.52
C GLU A 44 3.51 12.61 -8.85
N ARG A 45 4.67 13.00 -9.35
CA ARG A 45 5.96 12.53 -8.80
C ARG A 45 6.13 12.81 -7.30
N ILE A 46 5.55 13.90 -6.80
CA ILE A 46 5.61 14.23 -5.37
C ILE A 46 4.89 13.19 -4.52
N ASP A 47 3.93 12.47 -5.08
CA ASP A 47 3.13 11.45 -4.40
C ASP A 47 3.80 10.07 -4.38
N VAL A 48 5.02 9.95 -4.88
CA VAL A 48 5.81 8.70 -4.89
C VAL A 48 5.80 8.01 -3.52
N GLY A 49 5.93 8.77 -2.43
CA GLY A 49 5.92 8.21 -1.07
C GLY A 49 4.62 7.49 -0.71
N LEU A 50 3.47 7.95 -1.19
CA LEU A 50 2.19 7.25 -1.00
C LEU A 50 2.14 5.94 -1.81
N VAL A 51 2.67 5.95 -3.02
CA VAL A 51 2.74 4.76 -3.87
C VAL A 51 3.67 3.71 -3.25
N GLU A 52 4.81 4.14 -2.72
CA GLU A 52 5.74 3.27 -1.98
C GLU A 52 5.09 2.64 -0.75
N GLN A 53 4.38 3.44 0.05
CA GLN A 53 3.65 2.95 1.21
C GLN A 53 2.59 1.91 0.83
N TYR A 54 1.86 2.15 -0.24
CA TYR A 54 0.87 1.19 -0.73
C TYR A 54 1.53 -0.13 -1.13
N CYS A 55 2.58 -0.08 -1.93
CA CYS A 55 3.28 -1.27 -2.41
C CYS A 55 3.95 -2.05 -1.27
N ALA A 56 4.59 -1.35 -0.32
CA ALA A 56 5.21 -1.98 0.84
C ALA A 56 4.17 -2.66 1.75
N ASN A 57 3.04 -2.01 2.01
CA ASN A 57 1.96 -2.63 2.78
C ASN A 57 1.31 -3.80 2.04
N TYR A 58 1.23 -3.77 0.72
CA TYR A 58 0.79 -4.91 -0.07
C TYR A 58 1.70 -6.12 0.12
N GLU A 59 3.02 -5.94 0.10
CA GLU A 59 3.97 -7.02 0.35
C GLU A 59 3.86 -7.57 1.79
N ILE A 60 3.76 -6.70 2.79
CA ILE A 60 3.55 -7.10 4.19
C ILE A 60 2.27 -7.91 4.32
N TYR A 61 1.17 -7.46 3.73
CA TYR A 61 -0.09 -8.19 3.71
C TYR A 61 0.07 -9.59 3.10
N ARG A 62 0.71 -9.70 1.95
CA ARG A 62 0.89 -10.96 1.25
C ARG A 62 1.78 -11.94 2.02
N ASN A 63 2.87 -11.44 2.62
CA ASN A 63 3.77 -12.25 3.44
C ASN A 63 3.11 -12.71 4.74
N ALA A 64 2.36 -11.84 5.41
CA ALA A 64 1.60 -12.21 6.59
C ALA A 64 0.51 -13.24 6.27
N TYR A 65 -0.17 -13.10 5.15
CA TYR A 65 -1.14 -14.08 4.67
C TYR A 65 -0.50 -15.44 4.39
N GLN A 66 0.67 -15.46 3.76
CA GLN A 66 1.42 -16.68 3.51
C GLN A 66 1.82 -17.38 4.83
N ASP A 67 2.29 -16.61 5.80
CA ASP A 67 2.61 -17.15 7.14
C ASP A 67 1.38 -17.80 7.80
N ILE A 68 0.21 -17.15 7.68
CA ILE A 68 -1.04 -17.71 8.19
C ILE A 68 -1.42 -19.00 7.46
N GLN A 69 -1.18 -19.09 6.15
CA GLN A 69 -1.41 -20.32 5.39
C GLN A 69 -0.49 -21.45 5.85
N ASP A 70 0.77 -21.13 6.13
CA ASP A 70 1.78 -22.13 6.50
C ASP A 70 1.64 -22.55 7.96
N ASN A 71 1.35 -21.64 8.87
CA ASN A 71 1.38 -21.85 10.32
C ASN A 71 0.00 -21.80 11.00
N GLY A 72 -1.05 -21.37 10.30
CA GLY A 72 -2.40 -21.22 10.82
C GLY A 72 -2.65 -19.93 11.59
N ILE A 73 -3.90 -19.69 11.94
CA ILE A 73 -4.34 -18.52 12.72
C ILE A 73 -3.87 -18.61 14.17
N GLN A 74 -3.71 -19.85 14.68
CA GLN A 74 -3.22 -20.15 16.02
C GLN A 74 -1.93 -20.97 15.92
N ALA A 75 -0.93 -20.56 16.67
CA ALA A 75 0.30 -21.31 16.82
C ALA A 75 0.24 -22.24 18.04
N LYS A 76 0.66 -23.49 17.87
CA LYS A 76 0.83 -24.43 18.97
C LYS A 76 2.08 -24.05 19.77
N ILE A 77 1.93 -24.04 21.09
CA ILE A 77 3.04 -23.80 22.01
C ILE A 77 3.50 -25.12 22.57
N PHE A 78 4.79 -25.40 22.46
CA PHE A 78 5.45 -26.57 23.03
C PHE A 78 6.51 -26.15 24.03
N THR A 79 6.57 -26.85 25.15
CA THR A 79 7.65 -26.71 26.13
C THR A 79 8.59 -27.91 26.00
N SER A 80 9.89 -27.66 26.03
CA SER A 80 10.90 -28.71 26.02
C SER A 80 10.87 -29.45 27.35
N LEU A 81 10.75 -30.79 27.27
CA LEU A 81 10.91 -31.65 28.42
C LEU A 81 12.40 -32.01 28.58
N GLN A 82 12.91 -31.79 29.78
CA GLN A 82 14.29 -32.11 30.13
C GLN A 82 14.33 -33.26 31.17
N ASP A 83 15.31 -34.11 31.04
CA ASP A 83 15.60 -35.10 32.09
C ASP A 83 16.38 -34.46 33.26
N SER A 84 16.69 -35.25 34.28
CA SER A 84 17.44 -34.82 35.48
C SER A 84 18.86 -34.29 35.18
N THR A 85 19.38 -34.56 33.97
CA THR A 85 20.69 -34.06 33.49
C THR A 85 20.60 -32.81 32.65
N GLY A 86 19.38 -32.29 32.40
CA GLY A 86 19.13 -31.11 31.54
C GLY A 86 19.07 -31.45 30.06
N LYS A 87 19.12 -32.71 29.65
CA LYS A 87 19.02 -33.16 28.26
C LYS A 87 17.54 -33.09 27.79
N ILE A 88 17.31 -32.48 26.61
CA ILE A 88 15.97 -32.40 26.00
C ILE A 88 15.59 -33.84 25.54
N VAL A 89 14.53 -34.40 26.14
CA VAL A 89 13.98 -35.72 25.83
C VAL A 89 12.69 -35.72 25.07
N GLY A 90 12.06 -34.56 24.91
CA GLY A 90 10.82 -34.39 24.17
C GLY A 90 10.25 -32.96 24.22
N LYS A 91 9.05 -32.82 23.68
CA LYS A 91 8.29 -31.58 23.73
C LYS A 91 6.88 -31.86 24.23
N ASP A 92 6.40 -31.06 25.15
CA ASP A 92 5.03 -31.12 25.66
C ASP A 92 4.17 -29.99 25.10
N PHE A 93 2.96 -30.33 24.69
CA PHE A 93 2.00 -29.36 24.20
C PHE A 93 1.33 -28.63 25.39
N VAL A 94 1.47 -27.33 25.47
CA VAL A 94 0.96 -26.51 26.57
C VAL A 94 -0.21 -25.59 26.19
N GLY A 95 -0.54 -25.47 24.89
CA GLY A 95 -1.67 -24.68 24.45
C GLY A 95 -1.46 -24.01 23.10
N PHE A 96 -2.33 -23.05 22.83
CA PHE A 96 -2.31 -22.25 21.61
C PHE A 96 -2.08 -20.77 21.96
N ARG A 97 -1.45 -20.06 21.04
CA ARG A 97 -1.46 -18.60 21.02
C ARG A 97 -1.88 -18.10 19.65
N LYS A 98 -2.44 -16.89 19.58
CA LYS A 98 -2.76 -16.26 18.31
C LYS A 98 -1.48 -16.04 17.49
N ASN A 99 -1.52 -16.35 16.20
CA ASN A 99 -0.41 -16.07 15.29
C ASN A 99 -0.25 -14.54 15.15
N PRO A 100 0.92 -13.96 15.44
CA PRO A 100 1.16 -12.51 15.29
C PRO A 100 0.95 -11.99 13.86
N ALA A 101 1.11 -12.85 12.85
CA ALA A 101 0.88 -12.50 11.45
C ALA A 101 -0.56 -12.04 11.18
N VAL A 102 -1.54 -12.48 11.98
CA VAL A 102 -2.94 -12.04 11.86
C VAL A 102 -3.09 -10.55 12.16
N ALA A 103 -2.43 -10.06 13.20
CA ALA A 103 -2.42 -8.63 13.54
C ALA A 103 -1.67 -7.82 12.47
N THR A 104 -0.50 -8.29 12.06
CA THR A 104 0.31 -7.67 10.99
C THR A 104 -0.48 -7.56 9.69
N MET A 105 -1.19 -8.61 9.30
CA MET A 105 -2.05 -8.59 8.10
C MET A 105 -3.16 -7.56 8.23
N LYS A 106 -3.83 -7.50 9.38
CA LYS A 106 -4.90 -6.53 9.65
C LYS A 106 -4.40 -5.10 9.54
N ASP A 107 -3.26 -4.80 10.15
CA ASP A 107 -2.66 -3.47 10.13
C ASP A 107 -2.25 -3.07 8.70
N ALA A 108 -1.62 -3.98 7.95
CA ALA A 108 -1.28 -3.75 6.56
C ALA A 108 -2.51 -3.48 5.68
N LEU A 109 -3.60 -4.23 5.87
CA LEU A 109 -4.86 -4.02 5.15
C LEU A 109 -5.49 -2.67 5.48
N ASN A 110 -5.45 -2.23 6.73
CA ASN A 110 -5.92 -0.90 7.12
C ASN A 110 -5.13 0.21 6.44
N GLN A 111 -3.80 0.08 6.37
CA GLN A 111 -2.95 1.02 5.65
C GLN A 111 -3.20 0.99 4.15
N LEU A 112 -3.36 -0.17 3.55
CA LEU A 112 -3.73 -0.32 2.13
C LEU A 112 -5.03 0.40 1.81
N ASN A 113 -6.05 0.24 2.64
CA ASN A 113 -7.33 0.94 2.46
C ASN A 113 -7.16 2.45 2.58
N SER A 114 -6.47 2.92 3.60
CA SER A 114 -6.26 4.34 3.84
C SER A 114 -5.50 5.02 2.69
N VAL A 115 -4.35 4.45 2.31
CA VAL A 115 -3.53 4.99 1.21
C VAL A 115 -4.20 4.77 -0.14
N GLY A 116 -4.85 3.64 -0.34
CA GLY A 116 -5.59 3.33 -1.57
C GLY A 116 -6.71 4.33 -1.84
N ILE A 117 -7.43 4.78 -0.82
CA ILE A 117 -8.44 5.85 -0.95
C ILE A 117 -7.80 7.15 -1.41
N GLN A 118 -6.66 7.54 -0.82
CA GLN A 118 -5.93 8.75 -1.21
C GLN A 118 -5.43 8.70 -2.65
N LEU A 119 -5.01 7.54 -3.13
CA LEU A 119 -4.55 7.33 -4.50
C LEU A 119 -5.68 7.12 -5.52
N GLY A 120 -6.92 7.06 -5.09
CA GLY A 120 -8.06 6.80 -5.98
C GLY A 120 -8.16 5.33 -6.43
N LEU A 121 -7.65 4.39 -5.64
CA LEU A 121 -7.68 2.96 -5.96
C LEU A 121 -8.98 2.27 -5.52
N SER A 122 -9.85 2.94 -4.78
CA SER A 122 -11.19 2.44 -4.46
C SER A 122 -12.25 3.00 -5.43
N PRO A 123 -13.32 2.24 -5.73
CA PRO A 123 -14.41 2.74 -6.57
C PRO A 123 -15.03 4.03 -6.03
N LYS A 124 -15.25 4.11 -4.73
CA LYS A 124 -15.82 5.29 -4.06
C LYS A 124 -14.91 6.51 -4.19
N SER A 125 -13.62 6.38 -3.92
CA SER A 125 -12.69 7.49 -4.02
C SER A 125 -12.54 7.99 -5.47
N ARG A 126 -12.59 7.10 -6.47
CA ARG A 126 -12.62 7.50 -7.88
C ARG A 126 -13.86 8.31 -8.21
N GLN A 127 -15.03 7.91 -7.71
CA GLN A 127 -16.28 8.64 -7.93
C GLN A 127 -16.24 10.03 -7.29
N GLU A 128 -15.77 10.15 -6.06
CA GLU A 128 -15.61 11.42 -5.36
C GLU A 128 -14.66 12.37 -6.11
N LEU A 129 -13.52 11.85 -6.57
CA LEU A 129 -12.56 12.62 -7.37
C LEU A 129 -13.14 13.08 -8.71
N MET A 130 -13.98 12.27 -9.36
CA MET A 130 -14.69 12.66 -10.58
C MET A 130 -15.70 13.77 -10.32
N GLN A 131 -16.42 13.72 -9.21
CA GLN A 131 -17.39 14.75 -8.83
C GLN A 131 -16.68 16.09 -8.55
N ILE A 132 -15.56 16.08 -7.85
CA ILE A 132 -14.76 17.27 -7.57
C ILE A 132 -14.26 17.89 -8.88
N ALA A 133 -13.73 17.08 -9.78
CA ALA A 133 -13.26 17.54 -11.09
C ALA A 133 -14.40 18.15 -11.94
N SER A 134 -15.60 17.57 -11.89
CA SER A 134 -16.78 18.07 -12.60
C SER A 134 -17.28 19.41 -12.03
N ARG A 135 -17.25 19.57 -10.71
CA ARG A 135 -17.61 20.85 -10.06
C ARG A 135 -16.64 21.95 -10.45
N LYS A 136 -15.34 21.70 -10.35
CA LYS A 136 -14.31 22.66 -10.73
C LYS A 136 -14.46 23.12 -12.17
N LYS A 137 -14.72 22.20 -13.11
CA LYS A 137 -14.96 22.52 -14.52
C LYS A 137 -16.20 23.40 -14.75
N LYS A 138 -17.28 23.16 -13.98
CA LYS A 138 -18.48 24.02 -14.01
C LYS A 138 -18.19 25.41 -13.49
N ASP A 139 -17.49 25.56 -12.40
CA ASP A 139 -17.14 26.83 -11.78
C ASP A 139 -16.23 27.68 -12.72
N ASP A 140 -15.24 27.01 -13.33
CA ASP A 140 -14.36 27.68 -14.31
C ASP A 140 -15.13 28.16 -15.54
N THR A 141 -16.06 27.33 -16.03
CA THR A 141 -16.92 27.71 -17.16
C THR A 141 -17.85 28.90 -16.82
N MET A 142 -18.48 28.88 -15.65
CA MET A 142 -19.31 29.96 -15.17
C MET A 142 -18.52 31.27 -14.97
N SER A 143 -17.31 31.16 -14.43
CA SER A 143 -16.41 32.31 -14.25
C SER A 143 -15.96 32.88 -15.56
N ALA A 144 -15.67 32.07 -16.58
CA ALA A 144 -15.34 32.49 -17.92
C ALA A 144 -16.53 33.17 -18.60
N MET A 145 -17.74 32.61 -18.46
CA MET A 145 -18.96 33.24 -19.00
C MET A 145 -19.24 34.58 -18.34
N LYS A 146 -19.11 34.74 -17.03
CA LYS A 146 -19.28 36.03 -16.35
C LYS A 146 -18.30 37.09 -16.86
N LYS A 147 -17.05 36.72 -17.14
CA LYS A 147 -16.03 37.62 -17.70
C LYS A 147 -16.36 38.04 -19.16
N PHE A 148 -17.08 37.20 -19.88
CA PHE A 148 -17.44 37.46 -21.28
C PHE A 148 -18.65 38.40 -21.40
N PHE A 149 -19.55 38.38 -20.42
CA PHE A 149 -20.77 39.19 -20.40
C PHE A 149 -20.70 40.42 -19.48
N SER A 150 -19.55 40.67 -18.84
CA SER A 150 -19.28 41.94 -18.13
C SER A 150 -18.38 42.85 -18.94
#